data_6c2e733d67946273489212cbede435ca
#
_entry.id   6c2e733d67946273489212cbede435ca
#
_cell.length_a   1.000
_cell.length_b   1.000
_cell.length_c   1.000
_cell.angle_alpha   90.00
_cell.angle_beta   90.00
_cell.angle_gamma   90.00
#
_symmetry.space_group_name_H-M   'P 1'
#
loop_
_entity.id
_entity.type
_entity.pdbx_description
1 polymer ?
#
loop_
_entity_poly.entity_id
_entity_poly.type
_entity_poly.pdbx_seq_one_letter_code
_entity_poly.pdbx_strand_id
1 'polypeptide(L)'
;MKYIKRLAESVIKKQESMFKTILVTGARQVGKTTMLKNIKPNINYITLDDMILNQSAVEDPELFLKANKPPIIIDEIQYAPNLLRYIKIAVDNSEKKAMYYLTGSQQFNLMKDISESLAGRVGILNLLGLSLREIKEIDFNEPFIPTEKYLNKRNKY
;
A
#
# COMPACT_ATOMS: atom_id res chain seq x y z
N MET A 1 -13.58 11.83 -12.61
CA MET A 1 -14.04 10.42 -12.42
C MET A 1 -14.36 10.22 -10.95
N LYS A 2 -15.54 9.67 -10.59
CA LYS A 2 -15.90 9.40 -9.19
C LYS A 2 -15.02 8.26 -8.68
N TYR A 3 -14.44 8.40 -7.48
CA TYR A 3 -13.69 7.33 -6.83
C TYR A 3 -14.66 6.24 -6.37
N ILE A 4 -14.33 4.99 -6.68
CA ILE A 4 -15.05 3.81 -6.18
C ILE A 4 -14.33 3.29 -4.96
N LYS A 5 -15.01 3.29 -3.80
CA LYS A 5 -14.46 2.80 -2.53
C LYS A 5 -14.03 1.35 -2.66
N ARG A 6 -12.82 1.05 -2.18
CA ARG A 6 -12.25 -0.29 -2.24
C ARG A 6 -12.50 -1.07 -0.94
N LEU A 7 -12.86 -2.32 -1.06
CA LEU A 7 -12.96 -3.23 0.10
C LEU A 7 -11.61 -3.36 0.83
N ALA A 8 -10.53 -3.28 0.09
CA ALA A 8 -9.16 -3.33 0.58
C ALA A 8 -8.80 -2.19 1.56
N GLU A 9 -9.52 -1.06 1.56
CA GLU A 9 -9.27 0.06 2.48
C GLU A 9 -9.38 -0.35 3.96
N SER A 10 -10.32 -1.25 4.27
CA SER A 10 -10.48 -1.77 5.64
C SER A 10 -9.28 -2.60 6.09
N VAL A 11 -8.64 -3.29 5.15
CA VAL A 11 -7.43 -4.08 5.41
C VAL A 11 -6.25 -3.15 5.69
N ILE A 12 -6.08 -2.08 4.88
CA ILE A 12 -5.04 -1.07 5.12
C ILE A 12 -5.19 -0.46 6.51
N LYS A 13 -6.40 -0.06 6.92
CA LYS A 13 -6.64 0.49 8.27
C LYS A 13 -6.22 -0.46 9.39
N LYS A 14 -6.43 -1.77 9.22
CA LYS A 14 -5.94 -2.78 10.18
C LYS A 14 -4.42 -2.88 10.16
N GLN A 15 -3.81 -2.90 8.98
CA GLN A 15 -2.35 -2.98 8.85
C GLN A 15 -1.65 -1.76 9.45
N GLU A 16 -2.23 -0.57 9.36
CA GLU A 16 -1.71 0.67 9.94
C GLU A 16 -1.52 0.60 11.46
N SER A 17 -2.35 -0.14 12.16
CA SER A 17 -2.19 -0.34 13.61
C SER A 17 -1.12 -1.37 13.97
N MET A 18 -0.71 -2.20 13.02
CA MET A 18 0.20 -3.33 13.25
C MET A 18 1.61 -3.05 12.73
N PHE A 19 1.72 -2.48 11.52
CA PHE A 19 2.98 -2.35 10.79
C PHE A 19 3.46 -0.91 10.68
N LYS A 20 4.77 -0.76 10.59
CA LYS A 20 5.43 0.54 10.38
C LYS A 20 5.46 0.93 8.89
N THR A 21 5.39 -0.06 8.01
CA THR A 21 5.35 0.10 6.55
C THR A 21 4.17 -0.68 5.98
N ILE A 22 3.47 -0.12 5.00
CA ILE A 22 2.40 -0.77 4.26
C ILE A 22 2.81 -0.81 2.78
N LEU A 23 2.78 -2.00 2.17
CA LEU A 23 3.01 -2.20 0.75
C LEU A 23 1.72 -2.60 0.05
N VAL A 24 1.35 -1.84 -0.96
CA VAL A 24 0.24 -2.18 -1.86
C VAL A 24 0.82 -2.64 -3.19
N THR A 25 0.74 -3.93 -3.45
CA THR A 25 1.13 -4.54 -4.73
C THR A 25 -0.09 -4.81 -5.61
N GLY A 26 0.14 -5.22 -6.84
CA GLY A 26 -0.91 -5.63 -7.78
C GLY A 26 -0.58 -5.22 -9.21
N ALA A 27 -1.39 -5.66 -10.15
CA ALA A 27 -1.23 -5.37 -11.56
C ALA A 27 -1.17 -3.85 -11.83
N ARG A 28 -0.66 -3.47 -13.00
CA ARG A 28 -0.72 -2.07 -13.45
C ARG A 28 -2.18 -1.64 -13.59
N GLN A 29 -2.46 -0.35 -13.31
CA GLN A 29 -3.77 0.29 -13.47
C GLN A 29 -4.94 -0.27 -12.63
N VAL A 30 -4.68 -1.09 -11.61
CA VAL A 30 -5.74 -1.55 -10.68
C VAL A 30 -6.15 -0.51 -9.63
N GLY A 31 -5.49 0.67 -9.61
CA GLY A 31 -5.85 1.79 -8.74
C GLY A 31 -5.10 1.84 -7.40
N LYS A 32 -3.89 1.24 -7.28
CA LYS A 32 -3.07 1.27 -6.05
C LYS A 32 -2.86 2.69 -5.53
N THR A 33 -2.25 3.52 -6.34
CA THR A 33 -1.95 4.92 -6.04
C THR A 33 -3.20 5.75 -5.79
N THR A 34 -4.23 5.57 -6.62
CA THR A 34 -5.52 6.26 -6.47
C THR A 34 -6.16 5.94 -5.12
N MET A 35 -6.16 4.68 -4.71
CA MET A 35 -6.69 4.25 -3.43
C MET A 35 -5.91 4.89 -2.28
N LEU A 36 -4.57 4.82 -2.28
CA LEU A 36 -3.76 5.41 -1.21
C LEU A 36 -3.94 6.92 -1.10
N LYS A 37 -3.93 7.65 -2.22
CA LYS A 37 -4.18 9.11 -2.23
C LYS A 37 -5.55 9.47 -1.69
N ASN A 38 -6.55 8.63 -1.94
CA ASN A 38 -7.91 8.89 -1.48
C ASN A 38 -8.08 8.65 0.02
N ILE A 39 -7.50 7.57 0.55
CA ILE A 39 -7.57 7.30 2.00
C ILE A 39 -6.58 8.12 2.83
N LYS A 40 -5.55 8.70 2.20
CA LYS A 40 -4.49 9.49 2.83
C LYS A 40 -4.24 10.83 2.11
N PRO A 41 -5.25 11.69 1.98
CA PRO A 41 -5.15 12.91 1.17
C PRO A 41 -4.16 13.94 1.72
N ASN A 42 -3.82 13.87 3.01
CA ASN A 42 -2.94 14.82 3.70
C ASN A 42 -1.50 14.31 3.88
N ILE A 43 -1.16 13.17 3.28
CA ILE A 43 0.18 12.61 3.35
C ILE A 43 0.97 13.00 2.09
N ASN A 44 2.23 13.36 2.25
CA ASN A 44 3.12 13.63 1.13
C ASN A 44 3.17 12.42 0.18
N TYR A 45 3.17 12.71 -1.09
CA TYR A 45 3.23 11.73 -2.16
C TYR A 45 4.39 12.03 -3.10
N ILE A 46 5.17 11.02 -3.38
CA ILE A 46 6.21 11.04 -4.43
C ILE A 46 6.07 9.80 -5.30
N THR A 47 6.48 9.91 -6.56
CA THR A 47 6.57 8.79 -7.49
C THR A 47 7.99 8.66 -8.01
N LEU A 48 8.47 7.42 -8.05
CA LEU A 48 9.76 7.09 -8.63
C LEU A 48 9.69 6.87 -10.15
N ASP A 49 8.52 7.10 -10.77
CA ASP A 49 8.39 7.34 -12.22
C ASP A 49 9.03 8.68 -12.64
N ASP A 50 9.12 9.64 -11.72
CA ASP A 50 9.85 10.88 -11.94
C ASP A 50 11.36 10.59 -11.95
N MET A 51 12.02 10.91 -13.07
CA MET A 51 13.42 10.60 -13.28
C MET A 51 14.35 11.30 -12.27
N ILE A 52 14.04 12.53 -11.87
CA ILE A 52 14.88 13.31 -10.95
C ILE A 52 14.75 12.72 -9.53
N LEU A 53 13.52 12.43 -9.10
CA LEU A 53 13.26 11.80 -7.80
C LEU A 53 13.84 10.39 -7.74
N ASN A 54 13.73 9.63 -8.82
CA ASN A 54 14.31 8.29 -8.92
C ASN A 54 15.83 8.34 -8.81
N GLN A 55 16.49 9.21 -9.59
CA GLN A 55 17.94 9.38 -9.55
C GLN A 55 18.40 9.75 -8.13
N SER A 56 17.76 10.70 -7.49
CA SER A 56 18.06 11.09 -6.10
C SER A 56 17.89 9.92 -5.12
N ALA A 57 16.83 9.12 -5.28
CA ALA A 57 16.58 7.97 -4.42
C ALA A 57 17.59 6.83 -4.60
N VAL A 58 18.17 6.69 -5.81
CA VAL A 58 19.19 5.67 -6.13
C VAL A 58 20.58 6.12 -5.70
N GLU A 59 20.95 7.40 -5.97
CA GLU A 59 22.29 7.92 -5.70
C GLU A 59 22.54 8.19 -4.22
N ASP A 60 21.56 8.78 -3.51
CA ASP A 60 21.66 9.05 -2.07
C ASP A 60 20.32 8.75 -1.35
N PRO A 61 20.03 7.46 -1.09
CA PRO A 61 18.82 7.04 -0.41
C PRO A 61 18.62 7.66 0.98
N GLU A 62 19.72 7.93 1.69
CA GLU A 62 19.66 8.51 3.03
C GLU A 62 19.20 9.96 2.99
N LEU A 63 19.82 10.77 2.13
CA LEU A 63 19.45 12.17 1.94
C LEU A 63 18.02 12.27 1.39
N PHE A 64 17.65 11.38 0.46
CA PHE A 64 16.30 11.31 -0.09
C PHE A 64 15.25 11.10 1.00
N LEU A 65 15.45 10.16 1.92
CA LEU A 65 14.51 9.92 3.04
C LEU A 65 14.55 11.05 4.09
N LYS A 66 15.67 11.71 4.29
CA LYS A 66 15.76 12.91 5.16
C LYS A 66 14.95 14.08 4.61
N ALA A 67 14.98 14.27 3.29
CA ALA A 67 14.19 15.29 2.60
C ALA A 67 12.70 14.95 2.56
N ASN A 68 12.37 13.67 2.44
CA ASN A 68 11.02 13.15 2.27
C ASN A 68 10.55 12.40 3.54
N LYS A 69 10.29 13.17 4.60
CA LYS A 69 9.96 12.62 5.93
C LYS A 69 8.62 11.89 5.97
N PRO A 70 8.53 10.78 6.74
CA PRO A 70 7.27 10.10 6.98
C PRO A 70 6.30 10.92 7.87
N PRO A 71 4.96 10.71 7.76
CA PRO A 71 4.34 9.70 6.89
C PRO A 71 4.33 10.11 5.41
N ILE A 72 4.61 9.14 4.53
CA ILE A 72 4.77 9.41 3.09
C ILE A 72 4.30 8.23 2.24
N ILE A 73 3.75 8.53 1.05
CA ILE A 73 3.47 7.55 0.00
C ILE A 73 4.63 7.61 -1.02
N ILE A 74 5.31 6.48 -1.23
CA ILE A 74 6.34 6.31 -2.25
C ILE A 74 5.80 5.33 -3.30
N ASP A 75 5.52 5.85 -4.48
CA ASP A 75 4.94 5.10 -5.59
C ASP A 75 6.04 4.48 -6.47
N GLU A 76 5.78 3.27 -6.97
CA GLU A 76 6.66 2.49 -7.84
C GLU A 76 8.05 2.21 -7.24
N ILE A 77 8.07 1.72 -5.99
CA ILE A 77 9.30 1.46 -5.20
C ILE A 77 10.29 0.52 -5.89
N GLN A 78 9.85 -0.30 -6.85
CA GLN A 78 10.72 -1.21 -7.60
C GLN A 78 11.80 -0.48 -8.43
N TYR A 79 11.64 0.82 -8.67
CA TYR A 79 12.65 1.61 -9.39
C TYR A 79 13.83 2.06 -8.51
N ALA A 80 13.69 1.97 -7.18
CA ALA A 80 14.78 2.23 -6.24
C ALA A 80 14.80 1.18 -5.11
N PRO A 81 15.09 -0.09 -5.38
CA PRO A 81 14.98 -1.18 -4.39
C PRO A 81 15.94 -0.99 -3.21
N ASN A 82 17.08 -0.33 -3.41
CA ASN A 82 18.03 -0.02 -2.34
C ASN A 82 17.42 0.84 -1.23
N LEU A 83 16.38 1.64 -1.54
CA LEU A 83 15.68 2.46 -0.58
C LEU A 83 15.04 1.63 0.56
N LEU A 84 14.69 0.38 0.30
CA LEU A 84 14.11 -0.53 1.29
C LEU A 84 15.01 -0.77 2.49
N ARG A 85 16.33 -0.79 2.30
CA ARG A 85 17.31 -0.93 3.40
C ARG A 85 17.32 0.29 4.31
N TYR A 86 17.21 1.48 3.75
CA TYR A 86 17.16 2.73 4.52
C TYR A 86 15.81 2.92 5.20
N ILE A 87 14.71 2.52 4.55
CA ILE A 87 13.39 2.45 5.17
C ILE A 87 13.42 1.52 6.39
N LYS A 88 14.07 0.34 6.27
CA LYS A 88 14.28 -0.58 7.40
C LYS A 88 14.95 0.13 8.57
N ILE A 89 16.07 0.81 8.33
CA ILE A 89 16.80 1.54 9.39
C ILE A 89 15.88 2.60 10.03
N ALA A 90 15.15 3.36 9.22
CA ALA A 90 14.25 4.39 9.71
C ALA A 90 13.12 3.84 10.58
N VAL A 91 12.51 2.70 10.19
CA VAL A 91 11.43 2.07 10.98
C VAL A 91 11.94 1.34 12.21
N ASP A 92 13.17 0.82 12.19
CA ASP A 92 13.77 0.19 13.36
C ASP A 92 14.05 1.23 14.47
N ASN A 93 14.42 2.44 14.08
CA ASN A 93 14.68 3.56 14.99
C ASN A 93 13.43 4.35 15.42
N SER A 94 12.22 3.85 15.14
CA SER A 94 10.96 4.54 15.47
C SER A 94 9.92 3.59 16.01
N GLU A 95 9.16 4.04 17.00
CA GLU A 95 7.98 3.31 17.50
C GLU A 95 6.69 3.64 16.73
N LYS A 96 6.74 4.63 15.82
CA LYS A 96 5.58 5.05 15.05
C LYS A 96 5.15 3.97 14.07
N LYS A 97 3.83 3.78 13.93
CA LYS A 97 3.22 2.92 12.91
C LYS A 97 2.88 3.72 11.65
N ALA A 98 2.64 3.02 10.54
CA ALA A 98 2.18 3.60 9.29
C ALA A 98 3.05 4.77 8.78
N MET A 99 4.38 4.59 8.85
CA MET A 99 5.33 5.62 8.44
C MET A 99 5.46 5.71 6.92
N TYR A 100 5.52 4.56 6.26
CA TYR A 100 5.73 4.47 4.81
C TYR A 100 4.60 3.68 4.16
N TYR A 101 4.02 4.26 3.11
CA TYR A 101 3.09 3.60 2.21
C TYR A 101 3.81 3.41 0.88
N LEU A 102 4.07 2.19 0.51
CA LEU A 102 4.77 1.84 -0.71
C LEU A 102 3.79 1.28 -1.73
N THR A 103 3.97 1.61 -3.00
CA THR A 103 3.31 0.86 -4.07
C THR A 103 4.35 0.24 -4.98
N GLY A 104 3.93 -0.80 -5.68
CA GLY A 104 4.76 -1.42 -6.70
C GLY A 104 3.97 -2.41 -7.54
N SER A 105 4.44 -2.66 -8.76
CA SER A 105 3.95 -3.77 -9.55
C SER A 105 4.38 -5.09 -8.87
N GLN A 106 3.54 -6.13 -9.00
CA GLN A 106 3.83 -7.45 -8.46
C GLN A 106 4.94 -8.11 -9.29
N GLN A 107 6.20 -7.77 -8.99
CA GLN A 107 7.38 -8.37 -9.59
C GLN A 107 8.05 -9.29 -8.57
N PHE A 108 8.54 -10.43 -9.04
CA PHE A 108 9.21 -11.41 -8.18
C PHE A 108 10.39 -10.81 -7.42
N ASN A 109 11.21 -10.01 -8.09
CA ASN A 109 12.37 -9.35 -7.47
C ASN A 109 11.96 -8.39 -6.36
N LEU A 110 10.93 -7.55 -6.56
CA LEU A 110 10.44 -6.65 -5.53
C LEU A 110 9.98 -7.41 -4.27
N MET A 111 9.26 -8.51 -4.45
CA MET A 111 8.78 -9.33 -3.31
C MET A 111 9.94 -9.98 -2.56
N LYS A 112 10.99 -10.40 -3.27
CA LYS A 112 12.23 -10.91 -2.67
C LYS A 112 12.91 -9.82 -1.85
N ASP A 113 13.17 -8.64 -2.43
CA ASP A 113 13.84 -7.52 -1.78
C ASP A 113 13.09 -7.06 -0.53
N ILE A 114 11.75 -7.05 -0.56
CA ILE A 114 10.90 -6.71 0.58
C ILE A 114 10.97 -7.77 1.67
N SER A 115 10.93 -9.06 1.31
CA SER A 115 11.03 -10.14 2.29
C SER A 115 12.39 -10.18 2.97
N GLU A 116 13.46 -9.81 2.28
CA GLU A 116 14.81 -9.73 2.85
C GLU A 116 15.00 -8.47 3.72
N SER A 117 14.45 -7.31 3.29
CA SER A 117 14.69 -6.04 3.96
C SER A 117 13.68 -5.70 5.04
N LEU A 118 12.38 -5.97 4.83
CA LEU A 118 11.28 -5.50 5.68
C LEU A 118 10.51 -6.63 6.38
N ALA A 119 11.06 -7.83 6.48
CA ALA A 119 10.43 -8.96 7.19
C ALA A 119 9.97 -8.54 8.60
N GLY A 120 8.72 -8.83 8.96
CA GLY A 120 8.10 -8.45 10.23
C GLY A 120 7.77 -6.97 10.41
N ARG A 121 8.11 -6.09 9.45
CA ARG A 121 7.93 -4.63 9.50
C ARG A 121 6.91 -4.11 8.52
N VAL A 122 6.52 -4.93 7.55
CA VAL A 122 5.65 -4.54 6.43
C VAL A 122 4.35 -5.34 6.41
N GLY A 123 3.23 -4.65 6.31
CA GLY A 123 1.94 -5.23 5.94
C GLY A 123 1.81 -5.21 4.41
N ILE A 124 1.58 -6.36 3.80
CA ILE A 124 1.46 -6.48 2.35
C ILE A 124 -0.01 -6.65 1.98
N LEU A 125 -0.47 -5.85 1.02
CA LEU A 125 -1.78 -5.96 0.40
C LEU A 125 -1.63 -6.14 -1.11
N ASN A 126 -2.14 -7.25 -1.64
CA ASN A 126 -2.25 -7.43 -3.09
C ASN A 126 -3.61 -6.89 -3.57
N LEU A 127 -3.58 -5.76 -4.27
CA LEU A 127 -4.78 -5.12 -4.79
C LEU A 127 -5.16 -5.72 -6.14
N LEU A 128 -6.35 -6.29 -6.21
CA LEU A 128 -6.95 -6.79 -7.44
C LEU A 128 -7.74 -5.70 -8.17
N GLY A 129 -8.24 -5.99 -9.36
CA GLY A 129 -9.20 -5.14 -10.06
C GLY A 129 -10.48 -4.92 -9.23
N LEU A 130 -11.34 -4.01 -9.70
CA LEU A 130 -12.63 -3.77 -9.05
C LEU A 130 -13.49 -5.03 -9.09
N SER A 131 -14.04 -5.40 -7.95
CA SER A 131 -15.07 -6.44 -7.86
C SER A 131 -16.42 -5.90 -8.30
N LEU A 132 -17.33 -6.79 -8.73
CA LEU A 132 -18.72 -6.41 -9.04
C LEU A 132 -19.42 -5.74 -7.85
N ARG A 133 -19.06 -6.13 -6.64
CA ARG A 133 -19.58 -5.52 -5.40
C ARG A 133 -19.14 -4.07 -5.27
N GLU A 134 -17.87 -3.78 -5.51
CA GLU A 134 -17.34 -2.41 -5.50
C GLU A 134 -17.98 -1.56 -6.60
N ILE A 135 -18.08 -2.09 -7.82
CA ILE A 135 -18.70 -1.39 -8.96
C ILE A 135 -20.17 -1.05 -8.68
N LYS A 136 -20.91 -1.96 -8.06
CA LYS A 136 -22.32 -1.77 -7.72
C LYS A 136 -22.52 -1.03 -6.38
N GLU A 137 -21.44 -0.61 -5.72
CA GLU A 137 -21.47 0.07 -4.42
C GLU A 137 -22.26 -0.71 -3.34
N ILE A 138 -22.20 -2.06 -3.37
CA ILE A 138 -22.93 -2.92 -2.42
C ILE A 138 -22.15 -2.97 -1.10
N ASP A 139 -22.72 -2.44 -0.04
CA ASP A 139 -22.13 -2.42 1.31
C ASP A 139 -22.39 -3.70 2.10
N PHE A 140 -21.96 -4.83 1.54
CA PHE A 140 -21.98 -6.13 2.21
C PHE A 140 -20.57 -6.71 2.22
N ASN A 141 -19.92 -6.68 3.37
CA ASN A 141 -18.50 -7.00 3.52
C ASN A 141 -18.26 -8.17 4.51
N GLU A 142 -19.15 -9.16 4.51
CA GLU A 142 -18.95 -10.34 5.32
C GLU A 142 -18.31 -11.47 4.50
N PRO A 143 -17.39 -12.25 5.09
CA PRO A 143 -16.87 -13.44 4.44
C PRO A 143 -18.00 -14.43 4.16
N PHE A 144 -17.88 -15.20 3.07
CA PHE A 144 -18.87 -16.21 2.74
C PHE A 144 -18.91 -17.31 3.82
N ILE A 145 -20.07 -17.45 4.47
CA ILE A 145 -20.36 -18.53 5.42
C ILE A 145 -21.65 -19.20 4.93
N PRO A 146 -21.63 -20.48 4.53
CA PRO A 146 -22.78 -21.16 3.92
C PRO A 146 -23.84 -21.54 4.98
N THR A 147 -24.41 -20.54 5.66
CA THR A 147 -25.50 -20.70 6.63
C THR A 147 -26.73 -19.95 6.15
N GLU A 148 -27.92 -20.41 6.57
CA GLU A 148 -29.20 -19.74 6.26
C GLU A 148 -29.19 -18.28 6.75
N LYS A 149 -28.60 -18.02 7.92
CA LYS A 149 -28.45 -16.67 8.47
C LYS A 149 -27.66 -15.76 7.54
N TYR A 150 -26.56 -16.27 6.98
CA TYR A 150 -25.74 -15.53 6.01
C TYR A 150 -26.51 -15.27 4.71
N LEU A 151 -27.19 -16.30 4.17
CA LEU A 151 -27.93 -16.17 2.93
C LEU A 151 -29.08 -15.18 3.06
N ASN A 152 -29.85 -15.25 4.16
CA ASN A 152 -30.92 -14.30 4.45
C ASN A 152 -30.44 -12.87 4.62
N LYS A 153 -29.24 -12.66 5.18
CA LYS A 153 -28.63 -11.34 5.30
C LYS A 153 -28.16 -10.82 3.94
N ARG A 154 -27.51 -11.68 3.15
CA ARG A 154 -27.00 -11.34 1.81
C ARG A 154 -28.13 -10.96 0.84
N ASN A 155 -29.28 -11.65 0.91
CA ASN A 155 -30.41 -11.42 0.02
C ASN A 155 -31.11 -10.06 0.23
N LYS A 156 -30.71 -9.28 1.26
CA LYS A 156 -31.20 -7.93 1.51
C LYS A 156 -30.42 -6.84 0.72
N TYR A 157 -29.35 -7.24 0.03
CA TYR A 157 -28.48 -6.36 -0.78
C TYR A 157 -28.50 -6.82 -2.24
#